data_2844a24066e03f5cd35c8706e39dfa80
#
_entry.id   2844a24066e03f5cd35c8706e39dfa80
#
_cell.length_a   1.000
_cell.length_b   1.000
_cell.length_c   1.000
_cell.angle_alpha   90.00
_cell.angle_beta   90.00
_cell.angle_gamma   90.00
#
_symmetry.space_group_name_H-M   'P 1'
#
loop_
_entity.id
_entity.type
_entity.pdbx_description
1 polymer ?
#
loop_
_entity_poly.entity_id
_entity_poly.type
_entity_poly.pdbx_seq_one_letter_code
_entity_poly.pdbx_strand_id
1 'polypeptide(L)'
;MNRLLVGAAFVFCLAGVARCGGPVTGRIAVSSDGEGFVEQPSGARYVPFGTNYYDPHTGWAPKIWRQFDPNEVAKHFEIMSGLGVNCARIFLTAATFQPDANAVDETALKKLDALIAIARRSGVRLILTGPDHWEGVPAYWKPDRFAGEQALQALDRFWRTLGARYRGEPAIFAWDLLNEPHLPWFVETWRPAWGKWLQARYASRDALKAAWSGELAEQEDWGTVAPPLDKAERDNPRLLDWQLFREHLADQWVRRQVEAIRASDPTHLVTVGFIQWSYPLVRTGNPSLYAAFNPRRQSQWLDFVCMHFYPLLGRPFESQEAWDRNLAYLQTVLAYCHVGKPVVLGEYGWYGGGAPRNLPSLTEDEQARWIVAEIEASRQVTTGWLSWPFADTPDSTDMSKFGGLVRSDLTLK
;
A
#
# COMPACT_ATOMS: atom_id res chain seq x y z
N MET A 1 -14.13 -52.58 4.96
CA MET A 1 -15.34 -52.07 5.59
C MET A 1 -15.26 -50.56 5.67
N ASN A 2 -16.07 -49.97 4.88
CA ASN A 2 -16.51 -48.56 4.77
C ASN A 2 -15.58 -47.42 5.19
N ARG A 3 -14.90 -46.85 4.22
CA ARG A 3 -14.41 -45.47 4.25
C ARG A 3 -15.55 -44.58 3.73
N LEU A 4 -16.17 -43.81 4.61
CA LEU A 4 -17.07 -42.72 4.25
C LEU A 4 -16.22 -41.53 3.79
N LEU A 5 -16.27 -41.22 2.49
CA LEU A 5 -15.90 -39.98 1.88
C LEU A 5 -16.93 -38.93 2.31
N VAL A 6 -16.53 -38.01 3.19
CA VAL A 6 -17.32 -36.80 3.45
C VAL A 6 -16.76 -35.72 2.52
N GLY A 7 -17.37 -35.63 1.36
CA GLY A 7 -17.22 -34.46 0.50
C GLY A 7 -18.01 -33.29 1.12
N ALA A 8 -17.33 -32.40 1.83
CA ALA A 8 -17.91 -31.14 2.25
C ALA A 8 -17.90 -30.20 1.07
N ALA A 9 -18.98 -30.14 0.30
CA ALA A 9 -19.27 -29.06 -0.61
C ALA A 9 -19.54 -27.81 0.26
N PHE A 10 -18.58 -26.90 0.35
CA PHE A 10 -18.79 -25.57 0.90
C PHE A 10 -19.63 -24.76 -0.10
N VAL A 11 -20.95 -24.82 0.08
CA VAL A 11 -21.87 -23.85 -0.49
C VAL A 11 -21.69 -22.57 0.34
N PHE A 12 -20.93 -21.61 -0.20
CA PHE A 12 -20.95 -20.25 0.31
C PHE A 12 -22.37 -19.71 0.12
N CYS A 13 -23.16 -19.64 1.20
CA CYS A 13 -24.34 -18.79 1.25
C CYS A 13 -23.87 -17.33 1.19
N LEU A 14 -23.65 -16.82 -0.03
CA LEU A 14 -23.53 -15.41 -0.35
C LEU A 14 -24.90 -14.74 -0.28
N ALA A 15 -25.52 -14.74 0.90
CA ALA A 15 -26.66 -13.86 1.13
C ALA A 15 -26.15 -12.43 1.17
N GLY A 16 -26.24 -11.74 0.02
CA GLY A 16 -25.95 -10.32 -0.08
C GLY A 16 -24.76 -9.91 -0.94
N VAL A 17 -24.19 -10.77 -1.78
CA VAL A 17 -23.34 -10.31 -2.89
C VAL A 17 -24.27 -9.67 -3.92
N ALA A 18 -24.36 -8.34 -3.89
CA ALA A 18 -24.91 -7.60 -5.01
C ALA A 18 -24.20 -8.08 -6.28
N ARG A 19 -24.95 -8.54 -7.27
CA ARG A 19 -24.41 -8.92 -8.58
C ARG A 19 -23.49 -7.79 -9.03
N CYS A 20 -22.19 -8.05 -9.21
CA CYS A 20 -21.31 -7.20 -9.98
C CYS A 20 -21.91 -7.10 -11.38
N GLY A 21 -22.57 -5.99 -11.72
CA GLY A 21 -23.30 -5.97 -12.98
C GLY A 21 -24.00 -4.67 -13.36
N GLY A 22 -23.87 -3.61 -12.57
CA GLY A 22 -24.36 -2.27 -12.92
C GLY A 22 -23.29 -1.20 -12.76
N PRO A 23 -23.40 -0.07 -13.46
CA PRO A 23 -22.48 1.05 -13.29
C PRO A 23 -22.42 1.51 -11.84
N VAL A 24 -21.22 1.87 -11.39
CA VAL A 24 -21.02 2.49 -10.07
C VAL A 24 -21.72 3.85 -10.03
N THR A 25 -22.60 4.06 -9.05
CA THR A 25 -23.39 5.31 -8.94
C THR A 25 -23.23 6.00 -7.59
N GLY A 26 -23.00 5.23 -6.51
CA GLY A 26 -22.83 5.75 -5.16
C GLY A 26 -21.37 5.87 -4.76
N ARG A 27 -21.05 6.82 -3.88
CA ARG A 27 -19.72 6.93 -3.25
C ARG A 27 -19.58 5.99 -2.06
N ILE A 28 -18.36 5.67 -1.67
CA ILE A 28 -18.10 4.91 -0.46
C ILE A 28 -17.73 5.84 0.70
N ALA A 29 -18.21 5.50 1.88
CA ALA A 29 -17.85 6.12 3.15
C ALA A 29 -17.49 5.05 4.18
N VAL A 30 -16.78 5.44 5.21
CA VAL A 30 -16.60 4.60 6.41
C VAL A 30 -17.96 4.43 7.09
N SER A 31 -18.26 3.22 7.55
CA SER A 31 -19.49 2.92 8.29
C SER A 31 -19.55 3.65 9.62
N SER A 32 -20.74 3.81 10.20
CA SER A 32 -20.94 4.57 11.44
C SER A 32 -20.25 3.96 12.67
N ASP A 33 -19.99 2.64 12.64
CA ASP A 33 -19.22 1.95 13.68
C ASP A 33 -17.69 2.12 13.51
N GLY A 34 -17.25 2.71 12.39
CA GLY A 34 -15.83 2.90 12.08
C GLY A 34 -15.11 1.64 11.58
N GLU A 35 -15.77 0.48 11.49
CA GLU A 35 -15.10 -0.80 11.25
C GLU A 35 -15.25 -1.33 9.82
N GLY A 36 -16.02 -0.65 8.97
CA GLY A 36 -16.27 -1.09 7.61
C GLY A 36 -16.56 0.06 6.64
N PHE A 37 -17.11 -0.32 5.49
CA PHE A 37 -17.49 0.65 4.46
C PHE A 37 -18.95 0.49 4.05
N VAL A 38 -19.56 1.60 3.67
CA VAL A 38 -20.94 1.65 3.16
C VAL A 38 -21.01 2.49 1.89
N GLU A 39 -21.86 2.09 0.98
CA GLU A 39 -22.20 2.88 -0.20
C GLU A 39 -23.26 3.92 0.16
N GLN A 40 -23.08 5.13 -0.28
CA GLN A 40 -24.03 6.22 -0.09
C GLN A 40 -24.72 6.62 -1.40
N PRO A 41 -26.02 6.93 -1.39
CA PRO A 41 -26.87 7.06 -0.20
C PRO A 41 -27.54 5.77 0.30
N SER A 42 -27.32 4.62 -0.37
CA SER A 42 -28.06 3.37 -0.09
C SER A 42 -27.85 2.83 1.33
N GLY A 43 -26.71 3.10 1.96
CA GLY A 43 -26.29 2.50 3.22
C GLY A 43 -25.86 1.03 3.10
N ALA A 44 -25.83 0.48 1.88
CA ALA A 44 -25.42 -0.90 1.66
C ALA A 44 -23.97 -1.13 2.07
N ARG A 45 -23.71 -2.23 2.77
CA ARG A 45 -22.35 -2.63 3.12
C ARG A 45 -21.50 -2.81 1.86
N TYR A 46 -20.32 -2.24 1.85
CA TYR A 46 -19.33 -2.43 0.81
C TYR A 46 -18.10 -3.12 1.37
N VAL A 47 -17.69 -4.20 0.74
CA VAL A 47 -16.47 -4.94 1.06
C VAL A 47 -15.58 -4.86 -0.18
N PRO A 48 -14.48 -4.08 -0.17
CA PRO A 48 -13.56 -4.05 -1.29
C PRO A 48 -12.93 -5.44 -1.45
N PHE A 49 -13.22 -6.09 -2.57
CA PHE A 49 -12.69 -7.40 -2.93
C PHE A 49 -12.18 -7.35 -4.35
N GLY A 50 -10.89 -7.65 -4.54
CA GLY A 50 -10.35 -7.53 -5.88
C GLY A 50 -8.83 -7.67 -5.98
N THR A 51 -8.21 -6.80 -6.75
CA THR A 51 -6.81 -6.99 -7.14
C THR A 51 -6.10 -5.69 -7.42
N ASN A 52 -4.77 -5.74 -7.41
CA ASN A 52 -3.92 -4.70 -7.97
C ASN A 52 -3.83 -4.90 -9.48
N TYR A 53 -4.04 -3.84 -10.24
CA TYR A 53 -4.17 -3.91 -11.68
C TYR A 53 -3.13 -3.08 -12.41
N TYR A 54 -2.52 -3.69 -13.38
CA TYR A 54 -1.85 -3.11 -14.53
C TYR A 54 -2.03 -4.03 -15.74
N ASP A 55 -1.87 -3.51 -16.95
CA ASP A 55 -2.06 -4.30 -18.15
C ASP A 55 -0.91 -5.31 -18.32
N PRO A 56 -1.19 -6.62 -18.28
CA PRO A 56 -0.16 -7.66 -18.37
C PRO A 56 0.59 -7.65 -19.70
N HIS A 57 -0.03 -7.17 -20.78
CA HIS A 57 0.60 -7.12 -22.12
C HIS A 57 1.61 -5.98 -22.23
N THR A 58 1.46 -4.92 -21.44
CA THR A 58 2.44 -3.83 -21.38
C THR A 58 3.57 -4.12 -20.40
N GLY A 59 3.43 -5.13 -19.56
CA GLY A 59 4.35 -5.51 -18.49
C GLY A 59 4.12 -4.76 -17.20
N TRP A 60 5.17 -4.57 -16.40
CA TRP A 60 5.10 -3.99 -15.07
C TRP A 60 4.34 -2.65 -15.01
N ALA A 61 3.73 -2.33 -13.88
CA ALA A 61 2.79 -1.23 -13.63
C ALA A 61 3.01 0.09 -14.41
N PRO A 62 4.23 0.62 -14.54
CA PRO A 62 4.48 1.87 -15.25
C PRO A 62 4.09 1.86 -16.71
N LYS A 63 4.23 0.72 -17.37
CA LYS A 63 4.08 0.62 -18.82
C LYS A 63 2.63 0.81 -19.30
N ILE A 64 1.65 0.56 -18.44
CA ILE A 64 0.22 0.77 -18.79
C ILE A 64 -0.03 2.20 -19.28
N TRP A 65 0.56 3.22 -18.65
CA TRP A 65 0.31 4.61 -19.02
C TRP A 65 0.99 5.00 -20.33
N ARG A 66 2.16 4.42 -20.63
CA ARG A 66 2.87 4.64 -21.90
C ARG A 66 2.17 3.99 -23.09
N GLN A 67 1.65 2.78 -22.87
CA GLN A 67 1.03 1.95 -23.90
C GLN A 67 -0.48 1.79 -23.67
N PHE A 68 -1.13 2.80 -23.11
CA PHE A 68 -2.53 2.74 -22.72
C PHE A 68 -3.46 2.49 -23.92
N ASP A 69 -4.12 1.33 -23.92
CA ASP A 69 -5.19 0.99 -24.84
C ASP A 69 -6.52 0.84 -24.06
N PRO A 70 -7.48 1.75 -24.23
CA PRO A 70 -8.75 1.70 -23.51
C PRO A 70 -9.59 0.45 -23.85
N ASN A 71 -9.40 -0.16 -25.03
CA ASN A 71 -10.16 -1.36 -25.41
C ASN A 71 -9.61 -2.59 -24.67
N GLU A 72 -8.29 -2.73 -24.56
CA GLU A 72 -7.70 -3.81 -23.78
C GLU A 72 -8.02 -3.65 -22.30
N VAL A 73 -7.89 -2.45 -21.76
CA VAL A 73 -8.28 -2.16 -20.36
C VAL A 73 -9.75 -2.51 -20.12
N ALA A 74 -10.66 -2.20 -21.05
CA ALA A 74 -12.08 -2.56 -20.92
C ALA A 74 -12.30 -4.08 -20.85
N LYS A 75 -11.61 -4.88 -21.67
CA LYS A 75 -11.68 -6.35 -21.62
C LYS A 75 -11.20 -6.88 -20.25
N HIS A 76 -10.09 -6.33 -19.74
CA HIS A 76 -9.58 -6.74 -18.43
C HIS A 76 -10.58 -6.44 -17.29
N PHE A 77 -11.23 -5.27 -17.35
CA PHE A 77 -12.25 -4.91 -16.36
C PHE A 77 -13.53 -5.76 -16.48
N GLU A 78 -13.90 -6.20 -17.69
CA GLU A 78 -14.97 -7.18 -17.88
C GLU A 78 -14.63 -8.53 -17.24
N ILE A 79 -13.39 -9.03 -17.43
CA ILE A 79 -12.91 -10.26 -16.79
C ILE A 79 -12.95 -10.10 -15.27
N MET A 80 -12.37 -9.01 -14.73
CA MET A 80 -12.38 -8.74 -13.29
C MET A 80 -13.79 -8.71 -12.72
N SER A 81 -14.72 -8.02 -13.38
CA SER A 81 -16.13 -7.98 -12.98
C SER A 81 -16.78 -9.37 -13.00
N GLY A 82 -16.48 -10.17 -14.02
CA GLY A 82 -16.94 -11.56 -14.15
C GLY A 82 -16.40 -12.48 -13.03
N LEU A 83 -15.24 -12.17 -12.47
CA LEU A 83 -14.64 -12.85 -11.32
C LEU A 83 -15.16 -12.33 -9.96
N GLY A 84 -16.08 -11.37 -9.95
CA GLY A 84 -16.60 -10.78 -8.72
C GLY A 84 -15.71 -9.69 -8.13
N VAL A 85 -14.68 -9.24 -8.84
CA VAL A 85 -13.87 -8.09 -8.44
C VAL A 85 -14.71 -6.84 -8.46
N ASN A 86 -14.77 -6.12 -7.35
CA ASN A 86 -15.47 -4.85 -7.19
C ASN A 86 -14.54 -3.68 -6.88
N CYS A 87 -13.25 -3.95 -6.67
CA CYS A 87 -12.23 -2.96 -6.37
C CYS A 87 -10.91 -3.29 -7.06
N ALA A 88 -10.30 -2.31 -7.73
CA ALA A 88 -8.97 -2.45 -8.33
C ALA A 88 -8.05 -1.32 -7.84
N ARG A 89 -6.81 -1.66 -7.47
CA ARG A 89 -5.80 -0.68 -7.09
C ARG A 89 -4.88 -0.40 -8.27
N ILE A 90 -4.71 0.89 -8.61
CA ILE A 90 -4.02 1.38 -9.82
C ILE A 90 -2.90 2.33 -9.41
N PHE A 91 -1.75 2.23 -10.09
CA PHE A 91 -0.56 3.02 -9.78
C PHE A 91 -0.41 4.19 -10.73
N LEU A 92 -0.34 5.40 -10.18
CA LEU A 92 -0.01 6.63 -10.91
C LEU A 92 1.48 6.91 -10.74
N THR A 93 2.23 6.99 -11.84
CA THR A 93 3.67 7.18 -11.78
C THR A 93 4.06 8.64 -11.93
N ALA A 94 5.03 9.10 -11.13
CA ALA A 94 5.48 10.48 -11.16
C ALA A 94 6.03 10.88 -12.54
N ALA A 95 6.77 9.99 -13.18
CA ALA A 95 7.35 10.25 -14.51
C ALA A 95 6.31 10.45 -15.61
N THR A 96 5.12 9.83 -15.49
CA THR A 96 4.02 10.02 -16.44
C THR A 96 3.08 11.14 -16.03
N PHE A 97 2.64 11.18 -14.76
CA PHE A 97 1.61 12.12 -14.32
C PHE A 97 2.16 13.49 -13.91
N GLN A 98 3.40 13.55 -13.44
CA GLN A 98 4.00 14.79 -12.99
C GLN A 98 5.51 14.82 -13.30
N PRO A 99 5.90 14.80 -14.59
CA PRO A 99 7.33 14.93 -14.98
C PRO A 99 7.90 16.29 -14.61
N ASP A 100 7.08 17.34 -14.53
CA ASP A 100 7.42 18.70 -14.08
C ASP A 100 6.79 18.98 -12.71
N ALA A 101 7.60 19.58 -11.81
CA ALA A 101 7.15 19.95 -10.48
C ALA A 101 5.93 20.90 -10.46
N ASN A 102 5.73 21.67 -11.53
CA ASN A 102 4.75 22.76 -11.57
C ASN A 102 3.42 22.38 -12.19
N ALA A 103 3.30 21.21 -12.85
CA ALA A 103 2.09 20.79 -13.54
C ALA A 103 1.89 19.28 -13.49
N VAL A 104 0.62 18.87 -13.49
CA VAL A 104 0.22 17.47 -13.76
C VAL A 104 -0.02 17.34 -15.27
N ASP A 105 0.44 16.26 -15.87
CA ASP A 105 0.36 16.04 -17.32
C ASP A 105 -1.09 15.78 -17.76
N GLU A 106 -1.62 16.65 -18.62
CA GLU A 106 -3.01 16.56 -19.10
C GLU A 106 -3.24 15.34 -20.00
N THR A 107 -2.21 14.85 -20.69
CA THR A 107 -2.32 13.64 -21.52
C THR A 107 -2.47 12.41 -20.63
N ALA A 108 -1.73 12.34 -19.54
CA ALA A 108 -1.88 11.29 -18.54
C ALA A 108 -3.25 11.35 -17.85
N LEU A 109 -3.74 12.55 -17.52
CA LEU A 109 -5.07 12.74 -16.95
C LEU A 109 -6.19 12.26 -17.89
N LYS A 110 -6.10 12.51 -19.19
CA LYS A 110 -7.08 12.00 -20.18
C LYS A 110 -7.09 10.46 -20.23
N LYS A 111 -5.95 9.80 -20.09
CA LYS A 111 -5.89 8.34 -19.99
C LYS A 111 -6.55 7.86 -18.69
N LEU A 112 -6.33 8.55 -17.59
CA LEU A 112 -6.98 8.26 -16.32
C LEU A 112 -8.50 8.48 -16.39
N ASP A 113 -8.99 9.55 -17.06
CA ASP A 113 -10.42 9.77 -17.32
C ASP A 113 -11.04 8.56 -18.01
N ALA A 114 -10.36 8.03 -19.06
CA ALA A 114 -10.83 6.87 -19.79
C ALA A 114 -10.87 5.60 -18.92
N LEU A 115 -9.84 5.37 -18.10
CA LEU A 115 -9.78 4.23 -17.18
C LEU A 115 -10.88 4.33 -16.11
N ILE A 116 -11.11 5.49 -15.51
CA ILE A 116 -12.18 5.72 -14.53
C ILE A 116 -13.56 5.46 -15.17
N ALA A 117 -13.77 5.92 -16.41
CA ALA A 117 -15.02 5.67 -17.11
C ALA A 117 -15.25 4.18 -17.41
N ILE A 118 -14.18 3.42 -17.72
CA ILE A 118 -14.23 1.96 -17.88
C ILE A 118 -14.60 1.31 -16.53
N ALA A 119 -13.87 1.61 -15.48
CA ALA A 119 -14.09 1.06 -14.14
C ALA A 119 -15.54 1.28 -13.67
N ARG A 120 -16.06 2.51 -13.83
CA ARG A 120 -17.44 2.85 -13.50
C ARG A 120 -18.45 1.98 -14.22
N ARG A 121 -18.29 1.78 -15.54
CA ARG A 121 -19.21 0.96 -16.33
C ARG A 121 -19.15 -0.52 -15.96
N SER A 122 -17.97 -1.00 -15.57
CA SER A 122 -17.74 -2.40 -15.19
C SER A 122 -18.12 -2.72 -13.74
N GLY A 123 -18.62 -1.74 -12.97
CA GLY A 123 -18.99 -1.96 -11.57
C GLY A 123 -17.77 -2.06 -10.61
N VAL A 124 -16.58 -1.67 -11.06
CA VAL A 124 -15.32 -1.77 -10.29
C VAL A 124 -14.94 -0.38 -9.77
N ARG A 125 -14.67 -0.27 -8.49
CA ARG A 125 -14.14 0.96 -7.88
C ARG A 125 -12.62 0.95 -7.85
N LEU A 126 -12.02 2.13 -7.75
CA LEU A 126 -10.59 2.32 -7.86
C LEU A 126 -9.98 2.84 -6.55
N ILE A 127 -8.89 2.23 -6.11
CA ILE A 127 -7.90 2.88 -5.24
C ILE A 127 -6.81 3.42 -6.17
N LEU A 128 -6.63 4.73 -6.19
CA LEU A 128 -5.62 5.38 -7.02
C LEU A 128 -4.40 5.72 -6.17
N THR A 129 -3.31 5.00 -6.44
CA THR A 129 -2.04 5.08 -5.70
C THR A 129 -1.06 5.98 -6.44
N GLY A 130 -0.44 6.89 -5.77
CA GLY A 130 0.66 7.61 -6.38
C GLY A 130 0.93 8.97 -5.74
N PRO A 131 1.85 9.74 -6.34
CA PRO A 131 2.70 9.38 -7.50
C PRO A 131 3.84 8.44 -7.10
N ASP A 132 4.08 7.41 -7.89
CA ASP A 132 5.12 6.42 -7.62
C ASP A 132 6.36 6.58 -8.53
N HIS A 133 7.44 5.89 -8.18
CA HIS A 133 8.78 6.04 -8.77
C HIS A 133 9.10 5.05 -9.90
N TRP A 134 8.21 4.12 -10.22
CA TRP A 134 8.45 2.96 -11.08
C TRP A 134 8.98 3.27 -12.48
N GLU A 135 8.61 4.38 -13.09
CA GLU A 135 9.10 4.82 -14.40
C GLU A 135 10.35 5.72 -14.31
N GLY A 136 10.84 5.95 -13.13
CA GLY A 136 11.93 6.85 -12.84
C GLY A 136 11.55 7.94 -11.85
N VAL A 137 12.56 8.61 -11.34
CA VAL A 137 12.44 9.64 -10.32
C VAL A 137 12.58 11.01 -10.98
N PRO A 138 11.57 11.88 -10.91
CA PRO A 138 11.68 13.25 -11.39
C PRO A 138 12.83 14.01 -10.69
N ALA A 139 13.44 14.94 -11.40
CA ALA A 139 14.60 15.69 -10.88
C ALA A 139 14.29 16.43 -9.57
N TYR A 140 13.08 16.97 -9.45
CA TYR A 140 12.64 17.72 -8.27
C TYR A 140 12.44 16.87 -7.00
N TRP A 141 12.49 15.52 -7.10
CA TRP A 141 12.48 14.63 -5.93
C TRP A 141 13.86 14.53 -5.26
N LYS A 142 14.90 14.99 -5.93
CA LYS A 142 16.26 14.94 -5.40
C LYS A 142 16.61 16.23 -4.65
N PRO A 143 17.39 16.17 -3.57
CA PRO A 143 17.93 14.93 -2.96
C PRO A 143 16.93 14.21 -2.05
N ASP A 144 15.75 14.79 -1.79
CA ASP A 144 14.82 14.31 -0.76
C ASP A 144 13.36 14.48 -1.18
N ARG A 145 12.70 13.38 -1.52
CA ARG A 145 11.29 13.39 -1.89
C ARG A 145 10.32 13.45 -0.69
N PHE A 146 10.82 13.20 0.53
CA PHE A 146 9.97 13.10 1.71
C PHE A 146 9.96 14.36 2.58
N ALA A 147 11.05 15.13 2.58
CA ALA A 147 11.12 16.37 3.35
C ALA A 147 11.64 17.57 2.52
N GLY A 148 12.03 17.37 1.26
CA GLY A 148 12.44 18.45 0.36
C GLY A 148 11.25 19.30 -0.06
N GLU A 149 11.31 20.62 0.20
CA GLU A 149 10.16 21.52 0.00
C GLU A 149 9.67 21.55 -1.46
N GLN A 150 10.56 21.50 -2.45
CA GLN A 150 10.16 21.47 -3.86
C GLN A 150 9.36 20.19 -4.19
N ALA A 151 9.78 19.04 -3.68
CA ALA A 151 9.09 17.79 -3.87
C ALA A 151 7.71 17.80 -3.17
N LEU A 152 7.64 18.32 -1.95
CA LEU A 152 6.39 18.43 -1.19
C LEU A 152 5.41 19.40 -1.86
N GLN A 153 5.86 20.55 -2.39
CA GLN A 153 5.01 21.47 -3.15
C GLN A 153 4.50 20.85 -4.46
N ALA A 154 5.30 20.04 -5.12
CA ALA A 154 4.86 19.31 -6.29
C ALA A 154 3.76 18.29 -5.94
N LEU A 155 3.91 17.55 -4.84
CA LEU A 155 2.89 16.64 -4.33
C LEU A 155 1.59 17.36 -3.92
N ASP A 156 1.68 18.53 -3.28
CA ASP A 156 0.51 19.36 -2.98
C ASP A 156 -0.26 19.72 -4.27
N ARG A 157 0.44 20.10 -5.33
CA ARG A 157 -0.18 20.38 -6.65
C ARG A 157 -0.78 19.15 -7.27
N PHE A 158 -0.08 18.02 -7.23
CA PHE A 158 -0.58 16.75 -7.73
C PHE A 158 -1.93 16.41 -7.12
N TRP A 159 -1.99 16.33 -5.80
CA TRP A 159 -3.22 15.96 -5.10
C TRP A 159 -4.34 16.98 -5.25
N ARG A 160 -4.04 18.28 -5.24
CA ARG A 160 -5.05 19.31 -5.51
C ARG A 160 -5.62 19.22 -6.92
N THR A 161 -4.80 18.92 -7.91
CA THR A 161 -5.23 18.75 -9.30
C THR A 161 -6.16 17.55 -9.44
N LEU A 162 -5.74 16.38 -8.93
CA LEU A 162 -6.56 15.17 -8.99
C LEU A 162 -7.85 15.32 -8.17
N GLY A 163 -7.74 15.82 -6.95
CA GLY A 163 -8.88 16.05 -6.08
C GLY A 163 -9.91 16.99 -6.71
N ALA A 164 -9.47 18.11 -7.32
CA ALA A 164 -10.38 19.03 -7.98
C ALA A 164 -11.03 18.43 -9.24
N ARG A 165 -10.27 17.66 -10.05
CA ARG A 165 -10.76 17.04 -11.29
C ARG A 165 -11.78 15.95 -11.03
N TYR A 166 -11.53 15.12 -10.00
CA TYR A 166 -12.31 13.90 -9.75
C TYR A 166 -13.23 13.99 -8.54
N ARG A 167 -13.38 15.15 -7.94
CA ARG A 167 -14.26 15.35 -6.80
C ARG A 167 -15.65 14.79 -7.06
N GLY A 168 -16.08 13.86 -6.20
CA GLY A 168 -17.40 13.23 -6.31
C GLY A 168 -17.52 12.16 -7.39
N GLU A 169 -16.44 11.71 -8.01
CA GLU A 169 -16.45 10.58 -8.96
C GLU A 169 -16.72 9.26 -8.22
N PRO A 170 -17.88 8.61 -8.40
CA PRO A 170 -18.25 7.45 -7.60
C PRO A 170 -17.39 6.21 -7.85
N ALA A 171 -16.71 6.13 -8.99
CA ALA A 171 -15.81 5.03 -9.28
C ALA A 171 -14.49 5.12 -8.50
N ILE A 172 -14.15 6.26 -7.91
CA ILE A 172 -13.00 6.34 -7.00
C ILE A 172 -13.46 5.95 -5.61
N PHE A 173 -12.86 4.90 -5.06
CA PHE A 173 -13.04 4.47 -3.69
C PHE A 173 -12.14 5.27 -2.76
N ALA A 174 -10.85 5.37 -3.10
CA ALA A 174 -9.89 6.04 -2.24
C ALA A 174 -8.67 6.58 -3.01
N TRP A 175 -8.05 7.60 -2.43
CA TRP A 175 -6.70 8.04 -2.71
C TRP A 175 -5.73 7.27 -1.81
N ASP A 176 -4.73 6.63 -2.39
CA ASP A 176 -3.63 6.00 -1.68
C ASP A 176 -2.36 6.81 -1.92
N LEU A 177 -1.80 7.37 -0.85
CA LEU A 177 -0.76 8.38 -0.96
C LEU A 177 0.52 7.88 -1.61
N LEU A 178 0.88 6.61 -1.40
CA LEU A 178 2.07 6.01 -2.00
C LEU A 178 2.07 4.49 -1.78
N ASN A 179 2.61 3.75 -2.76
CA ASN A 179 2.90 2.33 -2.60
C ASN A 179 4.11 2.13 -1.69
N GLU A 180 3.90 1.40 -0.60
CA GLU A 180 4.94 0.92 0.32
C GLU A 180 6.02 1.96 0.68
N PRO A 181 5.61 3.16 1.13
CA PRO A 181 6.57 4.20 1.42
C PRO A 181 7.59 3.74 2.46
N HIS A 182 8.86 4.00 2.14
CA HIS A 182 9.99 3.69 3.00
C HIS A 182 10.93 4.88 3.04
N LEU A 183 11.13 5.45 4.23
CA LEU A 183 12.11 6.51 4.41
C LEU A 183 13.52 5.93 4.30
N PRO A 184 14.43 6.57 3.58
CA PRO A 184 15.83 6.18 3.59
C PRO A 184 16.39 6.24 5.01
N TRP A 185 17.53 5.56 5.24
CA TRP A 185 18.15 5.63 6.56
C TRP A 185 18.50 7.07 6.95
N PHE A 186 19.12 7.82 6.06
CA PHE A 186 19.52 9.20 6.28
C PHE A 186 19.61 9.97 4.96
N VAL A 187 19.26 11.25 5.02
CA VAL A 187 19.52 12.24 3.99
C VAL A 187 20.18 13.43 4.67
N GLU A 188 21.28 13.94 4.13
CA GLU A 188 22.07 15.00 4.78
C GLU A 188 21.24 16.27 5.06
N THR A 189 20.25 16.56 4.22
CA THR A 189 19.31 17.68 4.42
C THR A 189 18.46 17.55 5.68
N TRP A 190 18.39 16.37 6.31
CA TRP A 190 17.63 16.15 7.56
C TRP A 190 18.40 16.55 8.82
N ARG A 191 19.72 16.75 8.75
CA ARG A 191 20.56 17.04 9.92
C ARG A 191 20.06 18.23 10.76
N PRO A 192 19.71 19.40 10.16
CA PRO A 192 19.16 20.52 10.94
C PRO A 192 17.82 20.18 11.62
N ALA A 193 16.95 19.44 10.93
CA ALA A 193 15.66 19.02 11.47
C ALA A 193 15.84 18.02 12.61
N TRP A 194 16.79 17.09 12.50
CA TRP A 194 17.16 16.15 13.54
C TRP A 194 17.62 16.86 14.81
N GLY A 195 18.55 17.80 14.68
CA GLY A 195 19.01 18.58 15.83
C GLY A 195 17.90 19.37 16.53
N LYS A 196 17.02 20.01 15.75
CA LYS A 196 15.83 20.70 16.29
C LYS A 196 14.86 19.75 17.00
N TRP A 197 14.64 18.56 16.45
CA TRP A 197 13.79 17.56 17.05
C TRP A 197 14.33 17.07 18.40
N LEU A 198 15.66 16.86 18.48
CA LEU A 198 16.33 16.53 19.74
C LEU A 198 16.23 17.66 20.77
N GLN A 199 16.43 18.93 20.35
CA GLN A 199 16.26 20.08 21.23
C GLN A 199 14.84 20.22 21.79
N ALA A 200 13.82 19.87 20.99
CA ALA A 200 12.44 19.89 21.47
C ALA A 200 12.14 18.75 22.46
N ARG A 201 12.90 17.65 22.40
CA ARG A 201 12.74 16.46 23.23
C ARG A 201 13.56 16.50 24.52
N TYR A 202 14.72 17.14 24.51
CA TYR A 202 15.67 17.20 25.62
C TYR A 202 15.95 18.62 26.04
N ALA A 203 15.81 18.89 27.33
CA ALA A 203 15.98 20.25 27.90
C ALA A 203 17.41 20.80 27.76
N SER A 204 18.43 19.92 27.69
CA SER A 204 19.83 20.28 27.56
C SER A 204 20.65 19.19 26.87
N ARG A 205 21.84 19.53 26.41
CA ARG A 205 22.81 18.58 25.89
C ARG A 205 23.22 17.52 26.93
N ASP A 206 23.31 17.88 28.21
CA ASP A 206 23.62 16.96 29.29
C ASP A 206 22.47 15.97 29.51
N ALA A 207 21.22 16.43 29.42
CA ALA A 207 20.05 15.55 29.46
C ALA A 207 20.04 14.55 28.28
N LEU A 208 20.41 15.00 27.08
CA LEU A 208 20.56 14.11 25.91
C LEU A 208 21.68 13.09 26.13
N LYS A 209 22.86 13.55 26.62
CA LYS A 209 24.01 12.68 26.92
C LYS A 209 23.64 11.61 27.95
N ALA A 210 22.93 11.99 28.99
CA ALA A 210 22.46 11.08 30.01
C ALA A 210 21.47 10.05 29.44
N ALA A 211 20.50 10.51 28.63
CA ALA A 211 19.52 9.64 28.00
C ALA A 211 20.16 8.62 27.03
N TRP A 212 21.25 8.98 26.39
CA TRP A 212 22.01 8.09 25.49
C TRP A 212 23.16 7.36 26.21
N SER A 213 23.11 7.25 27.52
CA SER A 213 24.11 6.53 28.33
C SER A 213 25.57 6.96 28.08
N GLY A 214 25.76 8.23 27.74
CA GLY A 214 27.08 8.81 27.47
C GLY A 214 27.54 8.71 26.01
N GLU A 215 26.76 8.13 25.08
CA GLU A 215 27.15 7.96 23.68
C GLU A 215 27.23 9.26 22.86
N LEU A 216 26.86 10.42 23.42
CA LEU A 216 27.03 11.69 22.77
C LEU A 216 28.50 12.14 22.86
N ALA A 217 29.17 12.26 21.71
CA ALA A 217 30.54 12.69 21.66
C ALA A 217 30.69 14.17 22.07
N GLU A 218 31.84 14.54 22.64
CA GLU A 218 32.07 15.91 23.15
C GLU A 218 31.92 17.00 22.08
N GLN A 219 32.32 16.69 20.85
CA GLN A 219 32.25 17.59 19.69
C GLN A 219 30.86 17.65 19.03
N GLU A 220 29.95 16.74 19.38
CA GLU A 220 28.59 16.74 18.86
C GLU A 220 27.72 17.77 19.59
N ASP A 221 27.10 18.66 18.84
CA ASP A 221 26.06 19.58 19.30
C ASP A 221 24.76 19.36 18.51
N TRP A 222 23.77 20.20 18.75
CA TRP A 222 22.47 20.11 18.06
C TRP A 222 22.57 20.22 16.54
N GLY A 223 23.58 20.90 16.00
CA GLY A 223 23.78 21.07 14.57
C GLY A 223 24.62 19.97 13.91
N THR A 224 25.40 19.26 14.71
CA THR A 224 26.39 18.28 14.20
C THR A 224 26.09 16.84 14.59
N VAL A 225 25.17 16.62 15.55
CA VAL A 225 24.79 15.27 16.00
C VAL A 225 24.40 14.37 14.83
N ALA A 226 25.14 13.27 14.67
CA ALA A 226 24.91 12.33 13.58
C ALA A 226 23.75 11.36 13.92
N PRO A 227 23.09 10.75 12.93
CA PRO A 227 22.26 9.58 13.17
C PRO A 227 23.12 8.40 13.63
N PRO A 228 22.56 7.38 14.28
CA PRO A 228 23.29 6.15 14.56
C PRO A 228 23.59 5.39 13.26
N LEU A 229 24.50 4.43 13.32
CA LEU A 229 24.70 3.48 12.22
C LEU A 229 23.43 2.63 12.03
N ASP A 230 23.16 2.22 10.80
CA ASP A 230 22.01 1.37 10.44
C ASP A 230 22.07 -0.07 11.02
N LYS A 231 23.19 -0.41 11.62
CA LYS A 231 23.46 -1.68 12.32
C LYS A 231 23.62 -1.52 13.83
N ALA A 232 23.13 -0.41 14.39
CA ALA A 232 23.19 -0.18 15.83
C ALA A 232 22.46 -1.27 16.61
N GLU A 233 22.92 -1.55 17.82
CA GLU A 233 22.31 -2.53 18.70
C GLU A 233 20.89 -2.16 19.10
N ARG A 234 20.05 -3.18 19.35
CA ARG A 234 18.61 -3.01 19.63
C ARG A 234 18.31 -2.05 20.79
N ASP A 235 19.16 -2.09 21.81
CA ASP A 235 18.97 -1.35 23.06
C ASP A 235 19.59 0.05 23.02
N ASN A 236 20.12 0.46 21.88
CA ASN A 236 20.75 1.77 21.71
C ASN A 236 19.70 2.90 21.75
N PRO A 237 19.70 3.79 22.77
CA PRO A 237 18.71 4.85 22.89
C PRO A 237 18.76 5.86 21.73
N ARG A 238 19.96 6.11 21.16
CA ARG A 238 20.14 6.96 19.97
C ARG A 238 19.43 6.38 18.76
N LEU A 239 19.45 5.04 18.61
CA LEU A 239 18.69 4.35 17.56
C LEU A 239 17.17 4.57 17.73
N LEU A 240 16.65 4.45 18.96
CA LEU A 240 15.22 4.68 19.20
C LEU A 240 14.81 6.10 18.87
N ASP A 241 15.58 7.10 19.30
CA ASP A 241 15.31 8.50 18.96
C ASP A 241 15.38 8.76 17.46
N TRP A 242 16.35 8.14 16.76
CA TRP A 242 16.45 8.23 15.32
C TRP A 242 15.22 7.66 14.59
N GLN A 243 14.75 6.50 15.03
CA GLN A 243 13.55 5.89 14.46
C GLN A 243 12.28 6.72 14.75
N LEU A 244 12.17 7.30 15.94
CA LEU A 244 11.08 8.22 16.29
C LEU A 244 11.11 9.51 15.47
N PHE A 245 12.31 10.03 15.16
CA PHE A 245 12.47 11.17 14.27
C PHE A 245 12.08 10.82 12.83
N ARG A 246 12.47 9.65 12.32
CA ARG A 246 12.02 9.17 11.00
C ARG A 246 10.49 9.02 10.95
N GLU A 247 9.87 8.47 11.98
CA GLU A 247 8.41 8.41 12.10
C GLU A 247 7.79 9.82 12.09
N HIS A 248 8.42 10.79 12.76
CA HIS A 248 7.97 12.18 12.73
C HIS A 248 8.02 12.81 11.33
N LEU A 249 9.04 12.53 10.55
CA LEU A 249 9.11 12.96 9.14
C LEU A 249 8.00 12.31 8.31
N ALA A 250 7.75 11.02 8.50
CA ALA A 250 6.66 10.30 7.84
C ALA A 250 5.29 10.89 8.22
N ASP A 251 5.07 11.23 9.49
CA ASP A 251 3.85 11.89 9.96
C ASP A 251 3.62 13.24 9.26
N GLN A 252 4.65 14.06 9.15
CA GLN A 252 4.57 15.36 8.48
C GLN A 252 4.24 15.18 6.99
N TRP A 253 4.87 14.20 6.32
CA TRP A 253 4.63 13.89 4.93
C TRP A 253 3.18 13.44 4.68
N VAL A 254 2.67 12.50 5.48
CA VAL A 254 1.29 12.00 5.36
C VAL A 254 0.29 13.12 5.60
N ARG A 255 0.43 13.85 6.71
CA ARG A 255 -0.47 14.94 7.07
C ARG A 255 -0.57 15.98 5.96
N ARG A 256 0.55 16.45 5.43
CA ARG A 256 0.59 17.48 4.37
C ARG A 256 -0.18 17.03 3.12
N GLN A 257 -0.05 15.78 2.71
CA GLN A 257 -0.73 15.27 1.53
C GLN A 257 -2.22 15.08 1.75
N VAL A 258 -2.61 14.59 2.92
CA VAL A 258 -4.03 14.52 3.30
C VAL A 258 -4.65 15.91 3.30
N GLU A 259 -3.99 16.92 3.87
CA GLU A 259 -4.44 18.31 3.84
C GLU A 259 -4.60 18.83 2.40
N ALA A 260 -3.67 18.52 1.50
CA ALA A 260 -3.74 18.90 0.09
C ALA A 260 -4.95 18.25 -0.62
N ILE A 261 -5.21 16.96 -0.37
CA ILE A 261 -6.39 16.26 -0.91
C ILE A 261 -7.67 16.89 -0.35
N ARG A 262 -7.80 17.02 0.97
CA ARG A 262 -9.00 17.53 1.63
C ARG A 262 -9.38 18.95 1.19
N ALA A 263 -8.39 19.76 0.85
CA ALA A 263 -8.62 21.11 0.33
C ALA A 263 -9.35 21.15 -1.03
N SER A 264 -9.25 20.10 -1.83
CA SER A 264 -9.87 20.00 -3.15
C SER A 264 -10.93 18.90 -3.23
N ASP A 265 -10.76 17.82 -2.47
CA ASP A 265 -11.67 16.68 -2.40
C ASP A 265 -11.89 16.25 -0.93
N PRO A 266 -12.93 16.78 -0.29
CA PRO A 266 -13.25 16.42 1.10
C PRO A 266 -13.98 15.06 1.22
N THR A 267 -14.31 14.38 0.13
CA THR A 267 -15.28 13.29 0.11
C THR A 267 -14.69 11.91 -0.09
N HIS A 268 -13.69 11.73 -0.95
CA HIS A 268 -13.08 10.43 -1.14
C HIS A 268 -12.21 10.05 0.05
N LEU A 269 -12.13 8.75 0.31
CA LEU A 269 -11.32 8.21 1.40
C LEU A 269 -9.82 8.32 1.06
N VAL A 270 -8.99 8.40 2.10
CA VAL A 270 -7.53 8.52 1.95
C VAL A 270 -6.85 7.46 2.80
N THR A 271 -5.85 6.81 2.23
CA THR A 271 -5.00 5.81 2.88
C THR A 271 -3.54 5.92 2.46
N VAL A 272 -2.72 5.05 2.99
CA VAL A 272 -1.33 4.75 2.57
C VAL A 272 -1.21 3.25 2.40
N GLY A 273 -0.62 2.80 1.31
CA GLY A 273 -0.24 1.40 1.10
C GLY A 273 0.96 1.02 1.96
N PHE A 274 0.71 0.69 3.25
CA PHE A 274 1.76 0.30 4.18
C PHE A 274 2.33 -1.08 3.84
N ILE A 275 3.62 -1.26 3.98
CA ILE A 275 4.27 -2.57 3.92
C ILE A 275 4.39 -3.19 5.31
N GLN A 276 4.47 -4.51 5.40
CA GLN A 276 4.66 -5.25 6.66
C GLN A 276 5.86 -4.78 7.50
N TRP A 277 6.88 -4.15 6.89
CA TRP A 277 8.01 -3.52 7.58
C TRP A 277 7.63 -2.21 8.32
N SER A 278 6.41 -1.79 8.22
CA SER A 278 5.81 -0.71 9.03
C SER A 278 5.43 -1.18 10.43
N TYR A 279 5.53 -2.49 10.71
CA TYR A 279 5.34 -3.04 12.05
C TYR A 279 6.56 -2.76 12.94
N PRO A 280 6.39 -2.22 14.16
CA PRO A 280 7.50 -1.70 14.97
C PRO A 280 8.50 -2.75 15.45
N LEU A 281 8.19 -4.04 15.40
CA LEU A 281 9.17 -5.10 15.71
C LEU A 281 10.44 -4.96 14.86
N VAL A 282 10.30 -4.49 13.63
CA VAL A 282 11.41 -4.27 12.70
C VAL A 282 12.24 -3.05 13.10
N ARG A 283 11.68 -2.10 13.87
CA ARG A 283 12.31 -0.82 14.23
C ARG A 283 13.67 -0.98 14.90
N THR A 284 13.81 -1.98 15.74
CA THR A 284 15.07 -2.27 16.46
C THR A 284 15.72 -3.58 16.01
N GLY A 285 14.94 -4.55 15.50
CA GLY A 285 15.44 -5.85 15.08
C GLY A 285 16.19 -5.83 13.75
N ASN A 286 15.71 -5.02 12.80
CA ASN A 286 16.36 -4.72 11.53
C ASN A 286 16.13 -3.25 11.21
N PRO A 287 16.94 -2.33 11.78
CA PRO A 287 16.67 -0.92 11.78
C PRO A 287 16.57 -0.30 10.38
N SER A 288 17.39 -0.75 9.42
CA SER A 288 17.38 -0.23 8.05
C SER A 288 16.16 -0.69 7.24
N LEU A 289 15.57 -1.84 7.62
CA LEU A 289 14.36 -2.36 6.97
C LEU A 289 13.09 -1.68 7.47
N TYR A 290 13.09 -1.08 8.65
CA TYR A 290 11.91 -0.39 9.18
C TYR A 290 11.53 0.80 8.31
N ALA A 291 10.31 0.77 7.78
CA ALA A 291 9.82 1.76 6.82
C ALA A 291 9.69 3.18 7.39
N ALA A 292 9.57 3.32 8.71
CA ALA A 292 9.24 4.53 9.47
C ALA A 292 7.81 5.08 9.23
N PHE A 293 7.06 4.48 8.32
CA PHE A 293 5.63 4.73 8.20
C PHE A 293 4.89 3.80 9.17
N ASN A 294 4.32 4.37 10.22
CA ASN A 294 3.70 3.63 11.31
C ASN A 294 2.17 3.78 11.24
N PRO A 295 1.39 2.72 10.95
CA PRO A 295 -0.05 2.81 10.76
C PRO A 295 -0.78 3.36 12.00
N ARG A 296 -0.33 3.06 13.24
CA ARG A 296 -0.93 3.61 14.45
C ARG A 296 -0.75 5.11 14.60
N ARG A 297 0.33 5.66 14.08
CA ARG A 297 0.60 7.10 14.12
C ARG A 297 -0.16 7.82 13.01
N GLN A 298 -0.05 7.33 11.77
CA GLN A 298 -0.65 8.00 10.62
C GLN A 298 -2.16 7.81 10.50
N SER A 299 -2.74 6.78 11.12
CA SER A 299 -4.19 6.54 11.10
C SER A 299 -5.03 7.74 11.55
N GLN A 300 -4.48 8.64 12.37
CA GLN A 300 -5.20 9.85 12.78
C GLN A 300 -5.58 10.78 11.61
N TRP A 301 -4.86 10.73 10.49
CA TRP A 301 -5.14 11.51 9.29
C TRP A 301 -5.82 10.70 8.18
N LEU A 302 -5.74 9.37 8.24
CA LEU A 302 -6.26 8.45 7.23
C LEU A 302 -7.67 7.99 7.57
N ASP A 303 -8.46 7.61 6.56
CA ASP A 303 -9.81 7.08 6.76
C ASP A 303 -9.82 5.58 7.05
N PHE A 304 -8.83 4.85 6.53
CA PHE A 304 -8.63 3.43 6.77
C PHE A 304 -7.15 3.06 6.66
N VAL A 305 -6.79 1.88 7.14
CA VAL A 305 -5.44 1.33 7.03
C VAL A 305 -5.39 0.35 5.86
N CYS A 306 -4.49 0.59 4.89
CA CYS A 306 -4.21 -0.34 3.80
C CYS A 306 -2.85 -0.99 4.05
N MET A 307 -2.82 -2.30 4.35
CA MET A 307 -1.60 -3.05 4.69
C MET A 307 -1.28 -4.05 3.58
N HIS A 308 0.00 -4.16 3.23
CA HIS A 308 0.52 -5.18 2.33
C HIS A 308 1.25 -6.25 3.11
N PHE A 309 1.06 -7.50 2.71
CA PHE A 309 1.70 -8.62 3.37
C PHE A 309 2.12 -9.71 2.37
N TYR A 310 3.35 -10.19 2.54
CA TYR A 310 3.90 -11.33 1.82
C TYR A 310 4.61 -12.31 2.76
N PRO A 311 4.58 -13.63 2.48
CA PRO A 311 5.15 -14.66 3.34
C PRO A 311 6.68 -14.72 3.24
N LEU A 312 7.37 -13.80 3.93
CA LEU A 312 8.82 -13.64 3.86
C LEU A 312 9.58 -14.16 5.10
N LEU A 313 8.87 -14.80 6.06
CA LEU A 313 9.46 -15.48 7.22
C LEU A 313 9.70 -16.98 6.95
N GLY A 314 10.55 -17.29 5.97
CA GLY A 314 10.63 -18.61 5.36
C GLY A 314 9.53 -18.78 4.31
N ARG A 315 9.73 -19.69 3.34
CA ARG A 315 8.76 -19.90 2.27
C ARG A 315 7.61 -20.74 2.79
N PRO A 316 6.34 -20.38 2.56
CA PRO A 316 5.20 -21.04 3.21
C PRO A 316 5.12 -22.55 2.94
N PHE A 317 5.62 -23.02 1.78
CA PHE A 317 5.59 -24.43 1.38
C PHE A 317 6.87 -25.23 1.71
N GLU A 318 7.85 -24.64 2.39
CA GLU A 318 9.04 -25.36 2.87
C GLU A 318 8.71 -26.34 4.01
N SER A 319 7.81 -25.95 4.90
CA SER A 319 7.36 -26.78 6.03
C SER A 319 6.04 -26.25 6.60
N GLN A 320 5.32 -27.09 7.36
CA GLN A 320 4.15 -26.63 8.11
C GLN A 320 4.50 -25.51 9.12
N GLU A 321 5.68 -25.59 9.74
CA GLU A 321 6.16 -24.54 10.65
C GLU A 321 6.35 -23.20 9.94
N ALA A 322 6.90 -23.19 8.71
CA ALA A 322 7.06 -21.98 7.91
C ALA A 322 5.72 -21.40 7.50
N TRP A 323 4.76 -22.25 7.14
CA TRP A 323 3.38 -21.88 6.85
C TRP A 323 2.73 -21.18 8.04
N ASP A 324 2.72 -21.86 9.21
CA ASP A 324 2.08 -21.35 10.43
C ASP A 324 2.73 -20.07 10.93
N ARG A 325 4.06 -19.96 10.83
CA ARG A 325 4.82 -18.76 11.21
C ARG A 325 4.44 -17.55 10.36
N ASN A 326 4.27 -17.71 9.05
CA ASN A 326 3.86 -16.61 8.17
C ASN A 326 2.42 -16.17 8.46
N LEU A 327 1.48 -17.09 8.70
CA LEU A 327 0.10 -16.75 9.07
C LEU A 327 0.05 -16.05 10.45
N ALA A 328 0.81 -16.51 11.42
CA ALA A 328 0.91 -15.86 12.74
C ALA A 328 1.52 -14.45 12.63
N TYR A 329 2.48 -14.26 11.73
CA TYR A 329 3.05 -12.93 11.45
C TYR A 329 2.02 -12.01 10.79
N LEU A 330 1.26 -12.49 9.79
CA LEU A 330 0.15 -11.75 9.20
C LEU A 330 -0.85 -11.28 10.27
N GLN A 331 -1.30 -12.20 11.13
CA GLN A 331 -2.23 -11.87 12.22
C GLN A 331 -1.65 -10.83 13.19
N THR A 332 -0.37 -10.93 13.50
CA THR A 332 0.33 -9.98 14.38
C THR A 332 0.39 -8.57 13.77
N VAL A 333 0.73 -8.48 12.48
CA VAL A 333 0.77 -7.20 11.74
C VAL A 333 -0.62 -6.59 11.68
N LEU A 334 -1.66 -7.37 11.35
CA LEU A 334 -3.04 -6.88 11.25
C LEU A 334 -3.62 -6.47 12.60
N ALA A 335 -3.33 -7.21 13.67
CA ALA A 335 -3.73 -6.80 15.03
C ALA A 335 -3.09 -5.45 15.44
N TYR A 336 -1.87 -5.18 14.97
CA TYR A 336 -1.25 -3.87 15.16
C TYR A 336 -1.96 -2.76 14.37
N CYS A 337 -2.51 -3.09 13.20
CA CYS A 337 -3.25 -2.17 12.33
C CYS A 337 -4.68 -1.88 12.82
N HIS A 338 -5.20 -2.65 13.78
CA HIS A 338 -6.54 -2.46 14.33
C HIS A 338 -6.55 -1.24 15.27
N VAL A 339 -6.95 -0.11 14.75
CA VAL A 339 -6.90 1.20 15.41
C VAL A 339 -8.28 1.89 15.46
N GLY A 340 -9.37 1.12 15.40
CA GLY A 340 -10.74 1.65 15.35
C GLY A 340 -11.09 2.26 13.98
N LYS A 341 -10.45 1.77 12.92
CA LYS A 341 -10.71 2.13 11.52
C LYS A 341 -10.71 0.86 10.66
N PRO A 342 -11.39 0.87 9.50
CA PRO A 342 -11.35 -0.26 8.59
C PRO A 342 -9.92 -0.63 8.21
N VAL A 343 -9.65 -1.92 8.07
CA VAL A 343 -8.35 -2.43 7.60
C VAL A 343 -8.56 -3.15 6.27
N VAL A 344 -7.83 -2.76 5.26
CA VAL A 344 -7.79 -3.43 3.95
C VAL A 344 -6.44 -4.10 3.78
N LEU A 345 -6.44 -5.38 3.44
CA LEU A 345 -5.24 -6.07 2.98
C LEU A 345 -5.05 -5.72 1.49
N GLY A 346 -4.28 -4.66 1.24
CA GLY A 346 -4.17 -3.99 -0.06
C GLY A 346 -3.28 -4.68 -1.07
N GLU A 347 -2.36 -5.50 -0.58
CA GLU A 347 -1.61 -6.48 -1.35
C GLU A 347 -1.40 -7.73 -0.51
N TYR A 348 -1.65 -8.89 -1.10
CA TYR A 348 -1.39 -10.20 -0.50
C TYR A 348 -1.37 -11.26 -1.60
N GLY A 349 -0.93 -12.45 -1.25
CA GLY A 349 -0.89 -13.61 -2.12
C GLY A 349 0.52 -14.19 -2.26
N TRP A 350 0.67 -15.09 -3.20
CA TRP A 350 1.91 -15.72 -3.58
C TRP A 350 1.85 -16.13 -5.04
N TYR A 351 2.88 -16.77 -5.55
CA TYR A 351 2.92 -17.23 -6.93
C TYR A 351 2.56 -18.72 -7.05
N GLY A 352 2.14 -19.14 -8.25
CA GLY A 352 1.89 -20.54 -8.61
C GLY A 352 1.74 -20.73 -10.12
N GLY A 353 2.01 -21.94 -10.60
CA GLY A 353 2.07 -22.27 -12.02
C GLY A 353 3.47 -22.09 -12.61
N GLY A 354 4.51 -21.99 -11.76
CA GLY A 354 5.89 -21.87 -12.22
C GLY A 354 6.89 -21.51 -11.13
N ALA A 355 8.10 -21.18 -11.53
CA ALA A 355 9.23 -20.79 -10.69
C ALA A 355 9.70 -19.38 -11.05
N PRO A 356 9.42 -18.36 -10.23
CA PRO A 356 10.10 -17.07 -10.36
C PRO A 356 11.61 -17.23 -10.10
N ARG A 357 12.38 -16.22 -10.49
CA ARG A 357 13.83 -16.26 -10.31
C ARG A 357 14.22 -16.53 -8.86
N ASN A 358 15.07 -17.54 -8.64
CA ASN A 358 15.59 -17.95 -7.32
C ASN A 358 14.52 -18.48 -6.33
N LEU A 359 13.33 -18.82 -6.79
CA LEU A 359 12.29 -19.46 -5.99
C LEU A 359 11.94 -20.84 -6.55
N PRO A 360 11.45 -21.77 -5.71
CA PRO A 360 11.03 -23.09 -6.17
C PRO A 360 9.81 -22.99 -7.08
N SER A 361 9.59 -24.01 -7.92
CA SER A 361 8.33 -24.14 -8.65
C SER A 361 7.20 -24.46 -7.69
N LEU A 362 6.08 -23.74 -7.82
CA LEU A 362 4.84 -24.01 -7.12
C LEU A 362 3.71 -24.24 -8.13
N THR A 363 2.73 -25.04 -7.73
CA THR A 363 1.51 -25.28 -8.50
C THR A 363 0.49 -24.14 -8.28
N GLU A 364 -0.47 -24.02 -9.17
CA GLU A 364 -1.59 -23.08 -8.98
C GLU A 364 -2.48 -23.49 -7.79
N ASP A 365 -2.61 -24.78 -7.50
CA ASP A 365 -3.30 -25.27 -6.31
C ASP A 365 -2.62 -24.85 -4.99
N GLU A 366 -1.28 -24.79 -4.98
CA GLU A 366 -0.53 -24.28 -3.83
C GLU A 366 -0.76 -22.78 -3.66
N GLN A 367 -0.72 -22.01 -4.74
CA GLN A 367 -1.08 -20.58 -4.72
C GLN A 367 -2.49 -20.37 -4.17
N ALA A 368 -3.48 -21.10 -4.69
CA ALA A 368 -4.88 -20.99 -4.23
C ALA A 368 -5.03 -21.32 -2.75
N ARG A 369 -4.38 -22.39 -2.25
CA ARG A 369 -4.40 -22.74 -0.82
C ARG A 369 -3.81 -21.65 0.05
N TRP A 370 -2.71 -21.02 -0.39
CA TRP A 370 -2.09 -19.93 0.36
C TRP A 370 -3.01 -18.69 0.42
N ILE A 371 -3.58 -18.26 -0.71
CA ILE A 371 -4.51 -17.14 -0.80
C ILE A 371 -5.72 -17.34 0.12
N VAL A 372 -6.31 -18.54 0.12
CA VAL A 372 -7.43 -18.87 1.01
C VAL A 372 -7.01 -18.79 2.48
N ALA A 373 -5.83 -19.31 2.82
CA ALA A 373 -5.31 -19.25 4.19
C ALA A 373 -5.07 -17.82 4.69
N GLU A 374 -4.54 -16.93 3.83
CA GLU A 374 -4.35 -15.51 4.16
C GLU A 374 -5.69 -14.81 4.42
N ILE A 375 -6.71 -15.06 3.58
CA ILE A 375 -8.06 -14.50 3.76
C ILE A 375 -8.64 -14.98 5.10
N GLU A 376 -8.60 -16.29 5.36
CA GLU A 376 -9.14 -16.87 6.59
C GLU A 376 -8.42 -16.35 7.85
N ALA A 377 -7.09 -16.25 7.81
CA ALA A 377 -6.29 -15.77 8.92
C ALA A 377 -6.50 -14.27 9.21
N SER A 378 -6.90 -13.49 8.21
CA SER A 378 -7.06 -12.03 8.30
C SER A 378 -8.48 -11.57 8.60
N ARG A 379 -9.51 -12.37 8.33
CA ARG A 379 -10.93 -11.97 8.29
C ARG A 379 -11.51 -11.39 9.59
N GLN A 380 -10.86 -11.60 10.73
CA GLN A 380 -11.33 -11.02 12.01
C GLN A 380 -11.00 -9.53 12.15
N VAL A 381 -10.02 -9.05 11.41
CA VAL A 381 -9.55 -7.66 11.47
C VAL A 381 -9.77 -6.94 10.14
N THR A 382 -9.63 -7.67 9.03
CA THR A 382 -9.64 -7.12 7.69
C THR A 382 -11.06 -7.03 7.14
N THR A 383 -11.37 -5.90 6.53
CA THR A 383 -12.68 -5.59 5.92
C THR A 383 -12.63 -5.48 4.41
N GLY A 384 -11.50 -5.81 3.78
CA GLY A 384 -11.32 -5.82 2.34
C GLY A 384 -10.01 -6.48 1.93
N TRP A 385 -9.95 -7.02 0.72
CA TRP A 385 -8.82 -7.81 0.20
C TRP A 385 -8.54 -7.50 -1.26
N LEU A 386 -7.30 -7.15 -1.58
CA LEU A 386 -6.83 -6.90 -2.93
C LEU A 386 -5.59 -7.75 -3.20
N SER A 387 -5.73 -8.79 -4.02
CA SER A 387 -4.62 -9.68 -4.37
C SER A 387 -3.55 -8.98 -5.21
N TRP A 388 -2.35 -9.52 -5.21
CA TRP A 388 -1.27 -9.09 -6.09
C TRP A 388 -0.85 -10.22 -7.03
N PRO A 389 -0.82 -9.97 -8.36
CA PRO A 389 -1.56 -8.96 -9.14
C PRO A 389 -2.79 -9.56 -9.84
N PHE A 390 -3.46 -8.81 -10.74
CA PHE A 390 -4.55 -9.31 -11.58
C PHE A 390 -4.12 -10.47 -12.48
N ALA A 391 -3.04 -10.30 -13.22
CA ALA A 391 -2.57 -11.31 -14.17
C ALA A 391 -1.06 -11.61 -14.01
N ASP A 392 -0.65 -12.79 -14.43
CA ASP A 392 0.75 -13.14 -14.55
C ASP A 392 1.49 -12.15 -15.44
N THR A 393 2.70 -11.78 -15.05
CA THR A 393 3.55 -10.81 -15.77
C THR A 393 4.81 -11.48 -16.27
N PRO A 394 4.84 -11.98 -17.51
CA PRO A 394 5.93 -12.82 -18.03
C PRO A 394 7.32 -12.18 -17.98
N ASP A 395 7.40 -10.86 -18.08
CA ASP A 395 8.65 -10.09 -18.05
C ASP A 395 9.09 -9.71 -16.62
N SER A 396 8.30 -10.05 -15.59
CA SER A 396 8.71 -9.89 -14.20
C SER A 396 9.79 -10.91 -13.80
N THR A 397 10.66 -10.49 -12.89
CA THR A 397 11.70 -11.36 -12.30
C THR A 397 11.36 -11.82 -10.89
N ASP A 398 10.30 -11.28 -10.29
CA ASP A 398 9.81 -11.60 -8.95
C ASP A 398 8.54 -12.49 -8.99
N MET A 399 7.84 -12.56 -7.86
CA MET A 399 6.61 -13.34 -7.72
C MET A 399 5.50 -12.93 -8.70
N SER A 400 5.50 -11.68 -9.20
CA SER A 400 4.49 -11.19 -10.14
C SER A 400 4.48 -11.97 -11.45
N LYS A 401 5.58 -12.67 -11.77
CA LYS A 401 5.67 -13.52 -12.97
C LYS A 401 4.59 -14.59 -13.03
N PHE A 402 4.23 -15.14 -11.87
CA PHE A 402 3.24 -16.21 -11.70
C PHE A 402 2.25 -15.91 -10.55
N GLY A 403 2.12 -14.65 -10.17
CA GLY A 403 1.30 -14.21 -9.02
C GLY A 403 -0.16 -13.94 -9.34
N GLY A 404 -0.52 -13.84 -10.62
CA GLY A 404 -1.84 -13.42 -11.08
C GLY A 404 -3.00 -14.33 -10.64
N LEU A 405 -4.20 -13.75 -10.62
CA LEU A 405 -5.47 -14.49 -10.54
C LEU A 405 -5.78 -15.18 -11.88
N VAL A 406 -5.29 -14.62 -12.95
CA VAL A 406 -5.35 -15.18 -14.31
C VAL A 406 -3.94 -15.29 -14.87
N ARG A 407 -3.76 -16.18 -15.84
CA ARG A 407 -2.50 -16.31 -16.59
C ARG A 407 -2.31 -15.10 -17.51
N SER A 408 -1.14 -14.94 -18.08
CA SER A 408 -0.82 -13.84 -19.00
C SER A 408 -1.68 -13.80 -20.27
N ASP A 409 -2.26 -14.94 -20.68
CA ASP A 409 -3.24 -15.05 -21.76
C ASP A 409 -4.69 -14.80 -21.31
N LEU A 410 -4.87 -14.35 -20.08
CA LEU A 410 -6.14 -14.05 -19.43
C LEU A 410 -7.02 -15.28 -19.13
N THR A 411 -6.51 -16.49 -19.27
CA THR A 411 -7.20 -17.70 -18.80
C THR A 411 -7.14 -17.81 -17.27
N LEU A 412 -8.18 -18.38 -16.67
CA LEU A 412 -8.25 -18.60 -15.22
C LEU A 412 -7.20 -19.60 -14.76
N LYS A 413 -6.63 -19.35 -13.59
CA LYS A 413 -5.85 -20.34 -12.84
C LYS A 413 -6.75 -21.26 -12.03
#